data_d71f3852dc8559dfbfe9420f90cb2217
#
_entry.id   d71f3852dc8559dfbfe9420f90cb2217
#
_cell.length_a   1.000
_cell.length_b   1.000
_cell.length_c   1.000
_cell.angle_alpha   90.00
_cell.angle_beta   90.00
_cell.angle_gamma   90.00
#
_symmetry.space_group_name_H-M   'P 1'
#
loop_
_entity.id
_entity.type
_entity.pdbx_description
1 polymer ?
#
loop_
_entity_poly.entity_id
_entity_poly.type
_entity_poly.pdbx_seq_one_letter_code
_entity_poly.pdbx_strand_id
1 'polypeptide(L)'
;MTLLGLELSDAGILVAGDNPIRLLTVDGQIKESPGFAIPEKTRLLVGKPASDKAHLFPLQVINRFWDQLNREPLKQKNRHAQNHAEIAYAHLFYVWEIVKQYGDEMIIAVPDFYSREQLGLILGMAQELSIPVKGFASLPIAASYHAYPNAMLLHLDIHLHRFEIIHLHQGEHLTAKNSVTFQEISLEQLYRSWVETVAEEFVHATRFDPLYQAATEQNLYNRLASALDIFKNQSSFLFELSHGKHRYRITLLRDVLFQKSEKIYDEICRFIEKMRDDHDKNNFLTVLQTTHRVARLPGLKDKLLEIENCKIIELETGAGALGVLKLWDQLTDRHFGNGTSFFTSRPWQQTESQTSRTIPYKTSRTIHPSHLLYRDVAYPISEKPLIIGCDHYPFGKGIRVQAKSSDVSKKHCTVQRKDDRIVLTDYSSQGTFVDNRQVTGSTILELGQIVRLGTSRETIRSIACLESDET
;
A
#
# COMPACT_ATOMS: atom_id res chain seq x y z
N MET A 1 -25.24 -7.65 -17.39
CA MET A 1 -25.23 -7.15 -16.00
C MET A 1 -23.80 -6.83 -15.67
N THR A 2 -23.55 -5.62 -15.22
CA THR A 2 -22.21 -5.11 -14.87
C THR A 2 -22.09 -5.13 -13.37
N LEU A 3 -21.00 -5.75 -12.87
CA LEU A 3 -20.78 -5.96 -11.46
C LEU A 3 -19.83 -4.89 -10.90
N LEU A 4 -20.15 -4.36 -9.73
CA LEU A 4 -19.29 -3.46 -8.97
C LEU A 4 -18.71 -4.21 -7.77
N GLY A 5 -17.41 -4.04 -7.53
CA GLY A 5 -16.75 -4.45 -6.30
C GLY A 5 -16.57 -3.24 -5.39
N LEU A 6 -17.09 -3.31 -4.18
CA LEU A 6 -16.90 -2.26 -3.17
C LEU A 6 -16.02 -2.76 -2.04
N GLU A 7 -14.98 -2.02 -1.69
CA GLU A 7 -14.19 -2.21 -0.48
C GLU A 7 -14.62 -1.17 0.55
N LEU A 8 -15.13 -1.65 1.67
CA LEU A 8 -15.60 -0.82 2.77
C LEU A 8 -14.66 -0.94 3.96
N SER A 9 -14.20 0.19 4.46
CA SER A 9 -13.54 0.30 5.76
C SER A 9 -13.95 1.60 6.44
N ASP A 10 -13.58 1.77 7.71
CA ASP A 10 -13.81 3.05 8.42
C ASP A 10 -12.91 4.17 7.87
N ALA A 11 -11.79 3.83 7.23
CA ALA A 11 -10.93 4.80 6.55
C ALA A 11 -11.60 5.37 5.30
N GLY A 12 -12.43 4.57 4.59
CA GLY A 12 -13.13 5.01 3.40
C GLY A 12 -13.73 3.90 2.56
N ILE A 13 -14.32 4.30 1.44
CA ILE A 13 -14.94 3.43 0.45
C ILE A 13 -14.17 3.53 -0.87
N LEU A 14 -13.79 2.37 -1.41
CA LEU A 14 -13.25 2.22 -2.76
C LEU A 14 -14.20 1.38 -3.60
N VAL A 15 -14.35 1.71 -4.88
CA VAL A 15 -15.21 0.95 -5.81
C VAL A 15 -14.43 0.60 -7.07
N ALA A 16 -14.60 -0.64 -7.54
CA ALA A 16 -14.09 -1.12 -8.80
C ALA A 16 -15.26 -1.50 -9.74
N GLY A 17 -15.09 -1.24 -11.02
CA GLY A 17 -15.97 -1.74 -12.08
C GLY A 17 -15.37 -2.94 -12.78
N ASP A 18 -16.17 -3.76 -13.44
CA ASP A 18 -15.77 -5.01 -14.09
C ASP A 18 -15.43 -4.86 -15.59
N ASN A 19 -15.76 -3.75 -16.22
CA ASN A 19 -15.58 -3.57 -17.67
C ASN A 19 -14.79 -2.30 -18.07
N PRO A 20 -13.45 -2.33 -18.14
CA PRO A 20 -12.53 -3.37 -17.61
C PRO A 20 -12.44 -3.33 -16.08
N ILE A 21 -11.90 -4.38 -15.45
CA ILE A 21 -11.69 -4.40 -14.00
C ILE A 21 -10.68 -3.31 -13.63
N ARG A 22 -11.17 -2.27 -12.98
CA ARG A 22 -10.37 -1.12 -12.53
C ARG A 22 -11.06 -0.35 -11.43
N LEU A 23 -10.26 0.35 -10.61
CA LEU A 23 -10.82 1.29 -9.64
C LEU A 23 -11.50 2.47 -10.32
N LEU A 24 -12.67 2.82 -9.81
CA LEU A 24 -13.43 4.00 -10.20
C LEU A 24 -13.02 5.20 -9.35
N THR A 25 -13.29 6.40 -9.86
CA THR A 25 -13.23 7.63 -9.09
C THR A 25 -14.55 7.82 -8.37
N VAL A 26 -14.52 7.92 -7.05
CA VAL A 26 -15.71 7.90 -6.20
C VAL A 26 -15.97 9.21 -5.47
N ASP A 27 -15.01 10.15 -5.52
CA ASP A 27 -15.14 11.42 -4.81
C ASP A 27 -14.23 12.48 -5.46
N GLY A 28 -14.83 13.31 -6.34
CA GLY A 28 -14.06 14.28 -7.12
C GLY A 28 -13.06 13.59 -8.06
N GLN A 29 -11.75 13.73 -7.78
CA GLN A 29 -10.68 13.07 -8.54
C GLN A 29 -10.02 11.91 -7.79
N ILE A 30 -10.50 11.60 -6.57
CA ILE A 30 -9.92 10.56 -5.72
C ILE A 30 -10.68 9.23 -5.87
N LYS A 31 -9.96 8.14 -5.61
CA LYS A 31 -10.47 6.77 -5.72
C LYS A 31 -11.07 6.25 -4.42
N GLU A 32 -10.71 6.84 -3.27
CA GLU A 32 -11.19 6.47 -1.94
C GLU A 32 -11.99 7.61 -1.34
N SER A 33 -13.29 7.39 -1.08
CA SER A 33 -14.14 8.35 -0.38
C SER A 33 -13.91 8.21 1.12
N PRO A 34 -13.33 9.22 1.82
CA PRO A 34 -12.93 9.09 3.23
C PRO A 34 -14.13 8.90 4.17
N GLY A 35 -13.93 8.14 5.25
CA GLY A 35 -14.94 7.88 6.27
C GLY A 35 -15.22 9.07 7.21
N PHE A 36 -15.50 10.25 6.66
CA PHE A 36 -15.77 11.49 7.40
C PHE A 36 -17.17 12.03 7.11
N ALA A 37 -17.78 12.61 8.15
CA ALA A 37 -19.06 13.32 8.04
C ALA A 37 -19.05 14.61 8.88
N ILE A 38 -19.68 15.68 8.37
CA ILE A 38 -19.87 16.96 9.07
C ILE A 38 -21.29 17.48 8.81
N PRO A 39 -22.09 17.74 9.85
CA PRO A 39 -23.39 18.36 9.70
C PRO A 39 -23.24 19.86 9.40
N GLU A 40 -23.72 20.28 8.22
CA GLU A 40 -23.90 21.71 7.89
C GLU A 40 -25.34 22.17 8.20
N LYS A 41 -25.64 23.42 7.93
CA LYS A 41 -27.01 23.98 8.19
C LYS A 41 -28.11 23.27 7.40
N THR A 42 -27.86 22.93 6.16
CA THR A 42 -28.83 22.40 5.20
C THR A 42 -28.63 20.94 4.82
N ARG A 43 -27.50 20.37 5.07
CA ARG A 43 -27.16 18.99 4.66
C ARG A 43 -26.08 18.35 5.54
N LEU A 44 -25.98 17.05 5.46
CA LEU A 44 -24.85 16.29 5.98
C LEU A 44 -23.79 16.18 4.88
N LEU A 45 -22.60 16.74 5.10
CA LEU A 45 -21.44 16.46 4.23
C LEU A 45 -20.86 15.10 4.61
N VAL A 46 -20.46 14.31 3.61
CA VAL A 46 -19.79 13.02 3.79
C VAL A 46 -18.64 12.91 2.80
N GLY A 47 -17.71 11.99 3.03
CA GLY A 47 -16.58 11.73 2.13
C GLY A 47 -15.56 12.87 2.12
N LYS A 48 -14.97 13.13 0.94
CA LYS A 48 -13.96 14.19 0.73
C LYS A 48 -14.41 15.59 1.15
N PRO A 49 -15.64 16.05 0.82
CA PRO A 49 -16.12 17.34 1.27
C PRO A 49 -16.14 17.52 2.80
N ALA A 50 -16.36 16.43 3.54
CA ALA A 50 -16.29 16.45 5.00
C ALA A 50 -14.85 16.40 5.50
N SER A 51 -14.01 15.52 4.93
CA SER A 51 -12.61 15.42 5.29
C SER A 51 -11.84 16.72 5.08
N ASP A 52 -12.14 17.48 4.00
CA ASP A 52 -11.51 18.78 3.71
C ASP A 52 -11.90 19.90 4.70
N LYS A 53 -12.87 19.65 5.55
CA LYS A 53 -13.34 20.57 6.58
C LYS A 53 -13.17 20.05 8.00
N ALA A 54 -12.60 18.86 8.17
CA ALA A 54 -12.56 18.17 9.46
C ALA A 54 -11.88 19.01 10.55
N HIS A 55 -10.80 19.69 10.23
CA HIS A 55 -10.06 20.54 11.17
C HIS A 55 -10.59 21.99 11.22
N LEU A 56 -11.46 22.38 10.28
CA LEU A 56 -12.19 23.66 10.39
C LEU A 56 -13.33 23.56 11.42
N PHE A 57 -13.90 22.37 11.59
CA PHE A 57 -15.04 22.14 12.48
C PHE A 57 -14.83 20.91 13.37
N PRO A 58 -13.74 20.86 14.17
CA PRO A 58 -13.32 19.62 14.86
C PRO A 58 -14.36 19.08 15.84
N LEU A 59 -15.21 19.95 16.43
CA LEU A 59 -16.30 19.52 17.32
C LEU A 59 -17.52 18.94 16.59
N GLN A 60 -17.58 19.06 15.27
CA GLN A 60 -18.71 18.58 14.47
C GLN A 60 -18.36 17.36 13.63
N VAL A 61 -17.07 16.98 13.57
CA VAL A 61 -16.60 15.82 12.81
C VAL A 61 -17.13 14.55 13.40
N ILE A 62 -17.68 13.70 12.54
CA ILE A 62 -18.07 12.33 12.86
C ILE A 62 -17.34 11.41 11.89
N ASN A 63 -16.41 10.58 12.40
CA ASN A 63 -15.59 9.68 11.59
C ASN A 63 -15.60 8.23 12.10
N ARG A 64 -16.42 7.93 13.14
CA ARG A 64 -16.54 6.57 13.71
C ARG A 64 -17.79 5.83 13.24
N PHE A 65 -18.54 6.37 12.29
CA PHE A 65 -19.83 5.80 11.90
C PHE A 65 -19.70 4.44 11.19
N TRP A 66 -18.60 4.16 10.51
CA TRP A 66 -18.30 2.82 9.99
C TRP A 66 -17.69 1.91 11.05
N ASP A 67 -16.79 2.43 11.91
CA ASP A 67 -16.18 1.69 13.01
C ASP A 67 -17.23 1.24 14.07
N GLN A 68 -18.13 2.14 14.42
CA GLN A 68 -19.18 1.93 15.42
C GLN A 68 -20.58 1.87 14.79
N LEU A 69 -20.70 1.16 13.66
CA LEU A 69 -21.97 1.06 12.95
C LEU A 69 -23.04 0.43 13.82
N ASN A 70 -24.03 1.24 14.21
CA ASN A 70 -25.17 0.85 15.03
C ASN A 70 -26.34 1.84 14.85
N ARG A 71 -27.50 1.53 15.50
CA ARG A 71 -28.70 2.38 15.52
C ARG A 71 -28.90 3.11 16.83
N GLU A 72 -27.90 3.10 17.70
CA GLU A 72 -27.97 3.84 18.97
C GLU A 72 -27.90 5.35 18.72
N PRO A 73 -28.63 6.16 19.51
CA PRO A 73 -28.62 7.61 19.37
C PRO A 73 -27.21 8.19 19.51
N LEU A 74 -26.85 9.12 18.63
CA LEU A 74 -25.59 9.86 18.74
C LEU A 74 -25.52 10.63 20.05
N LYS A 75 -24.33 10.62 20.67
CA LYS A 75 -24.07 11.39 21.91
C LYS A 75 -24.28 12.89 21.71
N GLN A 76 -23.96 13.39 20.53
CA GLN A 76 -24.21 14.77 20.12
C GLN A 76 -25.41 14.82 19.17
N LYS A 77 -26.40 15.64 19.51
CA LYS A 77 -27.58 15.80 18.66
C LYS A 77 -27.17 16.35 17.29
N ASN A 78 -27.53 15.63 16.25
CA ASN A 78 -27.37 16.02 14.87
C ASN A 78 -28.74 16.20 14.22
N ARG A 79 -28.92 17.27 13.41
CA ARG A 79 -30.18 17.53 12.73
C ARG A 79 -30.46 16.64 11.53
N HIS A 80 -29.39 16.05 10.97
CA HIS A 80 -29.44 15.28 9.71
C HIS A 80 -29.31 13.78 9.92
N ALA A 81 -28.86 13.33 11.09
CA ALA A 81 -28.74 11.93 11.43
C ALA A 81 -28.90 11.73 12.94
N GLN A 82 -29.60 10.67 13.35
CA GLN A 82 -29.84 10.34 14.75
C GLN A 82 -28.84 9.31 15.30
N ASN A 83 -28.24 8.50 14.41
CA ASN A 83 -27.35 7.41 14.74
C ASN A 83 -26.26 7.20 13.67
N HIS A 84 -25.30 6.33 13.94
CA HIS A 84 -24.21 6.05 13.01
C HIS A 84 -24.70 5.39 11.71
N ALA A 85 -25.74 4.57 11.75
CA ALA A 85 -26.26 3.92 10.54
C ALA A 85 -26.86 4.95 9.54
N GLU A 86 -27.49 6.02 10.01
CA GLU A 86 -28.00 7.07 9.13
C GLU A 86 -26.88 7.88 8.46
N ILE A 87 -25.74 8.07 9.17
CA ILE A 87 -24.55 8.70 8.59
C ILE A 87 -23.89 7.78 7.56
N ALA A 88 -23.77 6.50 7.88
CA ALA A 88 -23.27 5.48 6.99
C ALA A 88 -24.13 5.36 5.71
N TYR A 89 -25.46 5.41 5.87
CA TYR A 89 -26.41 5.47 4.77
C TYR A 89 -26.15 6.67 3.85
N ALA A 90 -25.99 7.86 4.44
CA ALA A 90 -25.72 9.07 3.65
C ALA A 90 -24.39 8.97 2.88
N HIS A 91 -23.35 8.35 3.48
CA HIS A 91 -22.07 8.14 2.81
C HIS A 91 -22.17 7.08 1.70
N LEU A 92 -22.86 5.97 1.95
CA LEU A 92 -23.11 4.95 0.92
C LEU A 92 -23.92 5.52 -0.24
N PHE A 93 -24.97 6.30 0.05
CA PHE A 93 -25.78 6.99 -0.95
C PHE A 93 -24.93 7.92 -1.80
N TYR A 94 -24.08 8.74 -1.18
CA TYR A 94 -23.19 9.66 -1.88
C TYR A 94 -22.27 8.93 -2.87
N VAL A 95 -21.65 7.83 -2.46
CA VAL A 95 -20.79 7.02 -3.33
C VAL A 95 -21.63 6.34 -4.43
N TRP A 96 -22.78 5.76 -4.07
CA TRP A 96 -23.67 5.10 -5.02
C TRP A 96 -24.12 6.01 -6.15
N GLU A 97 -24.53 7.23 -5.85
CA GLU A 97 -24.95 8.21 -6.86
C GLU A 97 -23.86 8.49 -7.93
N ILE A 98 -22.59 8.33 -7.57
CA ILE A 98 -21.47 8.51 -8.49
C ILE A 98 -21.24 7.24 -9.32
N VAL A 99 -21.31 6.06 -8.69
CA VAL A 99 -20.86 4.81 -9.34
C VAL A 99 -21.96 4.01 -10.01
N LYS A 100 -23.25 4.23 -9.71
CA LYS A 100 -24.40 3.50 -10.28
C LYS A 100 -24.46 3.49 -11.81
N GLN A 101 -23.82 4.45 -12.48
CA GLN A 101 -23.73 4.50 -13.94
C GLN A 101 -22.77 3.43 -14.51
N TYR A 102 -21.94 2.81 -13.67
CA TYR A 102 -20.91 1.84 -14.09
C TYR A 102 -21.28 0.39 -13.81
N GLY A 103 -22.36 0.14 -13.07
CA GLY A 103 -22.80 -1.22 -12.80
C GLY A 103 -24.17 -1.32 -12.13
N ASP A 104 -24.79 -2.49 -12.30
CA ASP A 104 -26.17 -2.79 -11.86
C ASP A 104 -26.21 -3.59 -10.56
N GLU A 105 -25.14 -4.28 -10.20
CA GLU A 105 -25.04 -5.21 -9.08
C GLU A 105 -23.76 -4.94 -8.29
N MET A 106 -23.72 -5.29 -7.01
CA MET A 106 -22.59 -5.01 -6.13
C MET A 106 -22.20 -6.19 -5.26
N ILE A 107 -20.88 -6.39 -5.08
CA ILE A 107 -20.30 -7.23 -4.03
C ILE A 107 -19.49 -6.34 -3.11
N ILE A 108 -19.59 -6.56 -1.81
CA ILE A 108 -18.95 -5.73 -0.80
C ILE A 108 -17.87 -6.53 -0.07
N ALA A 109 -16.60 -6.14 -0.23
CA ALA A 109 -15.51 -6.59 0.61
C ALA A 109 -15.50 -5.79 1.91
N VAL A 110 -15.54 -6.48 3.04
CA VAL A 110 -15.59 -5.88 4.37
C VAL A 110 -14.50 -6.47 5.27
N PRO A 111 -13.94 -5.68 6.21
CA PRO A 111 -13.07 -6.21 7.25
C PRO A 111 -13.76 -7.30 8.09
N ASP A 112 -12.98 -8.24 8.62
CA ASP A 112 -13.51 -9.40 9.33
C ASP A 112 -14.06 -9.06 10.73
N PHE A 113 -13.81 -7.86 11.24
CA PHE A 113 -14.35 -7.41 12.53
C PHE A 113 -15.83 -7.00 12.49
N TYR A 114 -16.46 -6.88 11.33
CA TYR A 114 -17.89 -6.57 11.27
C TYR A 114 -18.75 -7.74 11.77
N SER A 115 -19.61 -7.43 12.76
CA SER A 115 -20.58 -8.39 13.27
C SER A 115 -21.69 -8.69 12.25
N ARG A 116 -22.41 -9.79 12.44
CA ARG A 116 -23.59 -10.12 11.60
C ARG A 116 -24.65 -9.03 11.63
N GLU A 117 -24.81 -8.35 12.77
CA GLU A 117 -25.76 -7.23 12.93
C GLU A 117 -25.33 -6.04 12.07
N GLN A 118 -24.04 -5.71 12.08
CA GLN A 118 -23.49 -4.64 11.25
C GLN A 118 -23.61 -4.96 9.75
N LEU A 119 -23.32 -6.20 9.35
CA LEU A 119 -23.55 -6.66 7.96
C LEU A 119 -25.03 -6.58 7.58
N GLY A 120 -25.92 -6.92 8.50
CA GLY A 120 -27.38 -6.74 8.33
C GLY A 120 -27.78 -5.28 8.13
N LEU A 121 -27.16 -4.36 8.87
CA LEU A 121 -27.38 -2.92 8.70
C LEU A 121 -26.90 -2.43 7.32
N ILE A 122 -25.70 -2.87 6.88
CA ILE A 122 -25.17 -2.52 5.55
C ILE A 122 -26.09 -3.04 4.45
N LEU A 123 -26.58 -4.28 4.57
CA LEU A 123 -27.54 -4.85 3.61
C LEU A 123 -28.86 -4.09 3.61
N GLY A 124 -29.39 -3.74 4.77
CA GLY A 124 -30.63 -2.92 4.89
C GLY A 124 -30.49 -1.55 4.25
N MET A 125 -29.34 -0.88 4.47
CA MET A 125 -29.04 0.39 3.80
C MET A 125 -28.98 0.25 2.28
N ALA A 126 -28.32 -0.80 1.79
CA ALA A 126 -28.22 -1.09 0.37
C ALA A 126 -29.62 -1.36 -0.25
N GLN A 127 -30.47 -2.12 0.45
CA GLN A 127 -31.86 -2.37 0.02
C GLN A 127 -32.69 -1.10 -0.08
N GLU A 128 -32.59 -0.22 0.91
CA GLU A 128 -33.27 1.08 0.90
C GLU A 128 -32.80 1.97 -0.27
N LEU A 129 -31.51 1.87 -0.63
CA LEU A 129 -30.91 2.56 -1.78
C LEU A 129 -31.18 1.84 -3.12
N SER A 130 -31.90 0.72 -3.10
CA SER A 130 -32.13 -0.14 -4.27
C SER A 130 -30.83 -0.62 -4.92
N ILE A 131 -29.80 -0.87 -4.11
CA ILE A 131 -28.52 -1.44 -4.55
C ILE A 131 -28.64 -2.97 -4.50
N PRO A 132 -28.58 -3.70 -5.63
CA PRO A 132 -28.64 -5.16 -5.64
C PRO A 132 -27.31 -5.76 -5.15
N VAL A 133 -27.19 -6.01 -3.83
CA VAL A 133 -26.02 -6.66 -3.24
C VAL A 133 -26.08 -8.16 -3.46
N LYS A 134 -25.10 -8.72 -4.17
CA LYS A 134 -24.95 -10.16 -4.42
C LYS A 134 -24.35 -10.90 -3.24
N GLY A 135 -23.50 -10.26 -2.47
CA GLY A 135 -22.86 -10.86 -1.31
C GLY A 135 -21.85 -9.95 -0.65
N PHE A 136 -21.35 -10.43 0.49
CA PHE A 136 -20.22 -9.89 1.18
C PHE A 136 -19.03 -10.82 1.08
N ALA A 137 -17.82 -10.29 1.09
CA ALA A 137 -16.60 -11.08 1.17
C ALA A 137 -15.69 -10.53 2.27
N SER A 138 -14.97 -11.43 2.95
CA SER A 138 -13.86 -11.05 3.82
C SER A 138 -12.82 -10.28 3.00
N LEU A 139 -12.48 -9.06 3.42
CA LEU A 139 -11.54 -8.19 2.72
C LEU A 139 -10.17 -8.84 2.54
N PRO A 140 -9.52 -9.40 3.60
CA PRO A 140 -8.23 -10.06 3.44
C PRO A 140 -8.29 -11.28 2.48
N ILE A 141 -9.41 -12.02 2.45
CA ILE A 141 -9.61 -13.14 1.50
C ILE A 141 -9.74 -12.61 0.08
N ALA A 142 -10.54 -11.57 -0.12
CA ALA A 142 -10.73 -10.94 -1.43
C ALA A 142 -9.44 -10.29 -1.96
N ALA A 143 -8.66 -9.67 -1.09
CA ALA A 143 -7.42 -8.99 -1.45
C ALA A 143 -6.24 -9.94 -1.74
N SER A 144 -6.35 -11.24 -1.40
CA SER A 144 -5.25 -12.20 -1.56
C SER A 144 -5.40 -12.98 -2.86
N TYR A 145 -4.62 -12.64 -3.88
CA TYR A 145 -4.74 -13.27 -5.21
C TYR A 145 -3.79 -14.46 -5.42
N HIS A 146 -2.62 -14.45 -4.76
CA HIS A 146 -1.54 -15.40 -5.00
C HIS A 146 -1.32 -16.33 -3.83
N ALA A 147 -1.06 -17.60 -4.12
CA ALA A 147 -0.63 -18.58 -3.15
C ALA A 147 0.88 -18.45 -2.87
N TYR A 148 1.25 -18.68 -1.63
CA TYR A 148 2.65 -18.71 -1.18
C TYR A 148 2.90 -20.05 -0.48
N PRO A 149 3.12 -21.15 -1.24
CA PRO A 149 3.32 -22.47 -0.68
C PRO A 149 4.48 -22.47 0.32
N ASN A 150 4.30 -23.19 1.43
CA ASN A 150 5.30 -23.29 2.50
C ASN A 150 5.67 -21.94 3.14
N ALA A 151 4.78 -20.98 3.14
CA ALA A 151 4.96 -19.71 3.82
C ALA A 151 3.79 -19.41 4.75
N MET A 152 4.07 -18.78 5.88
CA MET A 152 3.04 -18.15 6.70
C MET A 152 2.59 -16.87 6.02
N LEU A 153 1.28 -16.73 5.77
CA LEU A 153 0.71 -15.57 5.11
C LEU A 153 0.01 -14.68 6.12
N LEU A 154 0.51 -13.47 6.31
CA LEU A 154 -0.08 -12.44 7.17
C LEU A 154 -0.59 -11.29 6.32
N HIS A 155 -1.82 -10.88 6.54
CA HIS A 155 -2.42 -9.69 5.95
C HIS A 155 -2.39 -8.55 6.98
N LEU A 156 -1.80 -7.43 6.62
CA LEU A 156 -1.67 -6.23 7.44
C LEU A 156 -2.54 -5.13 6.87
N ASP A 157 -3.46 -4.60 7.67
CA ASP A 157 -4.26 -3.44 7.31
C ASP A 157 -4.28 -2.40 8.42
N ILE A 158 -4.34 -1.14 8.02
CA ILE A 158 -4.56 -0.01 8.93
C ILE A 158 -5.82 0.75 8.52
N HIS A 159 -6.70 0.86 9.47
CA HIS A 159 -7.96 1.56 9.37
C HIS A 159 -7.87 2.94 10.03
N LEU A 160 -8.93 3.73 9.94
CA LEU A 160 -8.95 5.05 10.57
C LEU A 160 -8.79 4.95 12.10
N HIS A 161 -9.34 3.89 12.72
CA HIS A 161 -9.38 3.74 14.18
C HIS A 161 -8.75 2.47 14.73
N ARG A 162 -8.10 1.64 13.91
CA ARG A 162 -7.40 0.42 14.35
C ARG A 162 -6.34 -0.05 13.36
N PHE A 163 -5.49 -0.94 13.82
CA PHE A 163 -4.57 -1.71 12.99
C PHE A 163 -4.85 -3.20 13.16
N GLU A 164 -4.76 -3.98 12.10
CA GLU A 164 -5.02 -5.42 12.12
C GLU A 164 -3.90 -6.23 11.47
N ILE A 165 -3.58 -7.36 12.10
CA ILE A 165 -2.74 -8.42 11.55
C ILE A 165 -3.58 -9.68 11.49
N ILE A 166 -3.80 -10.23 10.31
CA ILE A 166 -4.66 -11.40 10.11
C ILE A 166 -3.83 -12.52 9.50
N HIS A 167 -3.81 -13.68 10.17
CA HIS A 167 -3.18 -14.88 9.64
C HIS A 167 -4.12 -15.57 8.65
N LEU A 168 -3.70 -15.69 7.40
CA LEU A 168 -4.42 -16.36 6.34
C LEU A 168 -3.87 -17.79 6.17
N HIS A 169 -4.69 -18.77 6.52
CA HIS A 169 -4.35 -20.18 6.36
C HIS A 169 -4.55 -20.62 4.92
N GLN A 170 -3.48 -21.14 4.33
CA GLN A 170 -3.40 -21.61 2.96
C GLN A 170 -3.52 -23.15 2.92
N GLY A 171 -4.76 -23.69 2.99
CA GLY A 171 -5.08 -25.12 2.84
C GLY A 171 -5.77 -25.40 1.52
N GLU A 172 -6.75 -26.29 1.49
CA GLU A 172 -7.67 -26.48 0.35
C GLU A 172 -8.47 -25.19 0.10
N HIS A 173 -8.71 -24.45 1.17
CA HIS A 173 -9.34 -23.14 1.16
C HIS A 173 -8.44 -22.12 1.83
N LEU A 174 -8.44 -20.90 1.31
CA LEU A 174 -7.91 -19.74 1.99
C LEU A 174 -8.92 -19.30 3.04
N THR A 175 -8.50 -19.24 4.31
CA THR A 175 -9.35 -18.84 5.44
C THR A 175 -8.59 -17.93 6.40
N ALA A 176 -9.28 -16.98 7.02
CA ALA A 176 -8.72 -16.24 8.16
C ALA A 176 -8.75 -17.13 9.40
N LYS A 177 -7.61 -17.31 10.09
CA LYS A 177 -7.51 -18.13 11.32
C LYS A 177 -7.46 -17.30 12.58
N ASN A 178 -6.39 -16.51 12.69
CA ASN A 178 -6.10 -15.72 13.88
C ASN A 178 -5.95 -14.26 13.46
N SER A 179 -6.52 -13.36 14.23
CA SER A 179 -6.35 -11.93 14.03
C SER A 179 -5.92 -11.26 15.34
N VAL A 180 -5.10 -10.24 15.22
CA VAL A 180 -4.75 -9.33 16.30
C VAL A 180 -5.14 -7.94 15.87
N THR A 181 -5.90 -7.26 16.74
CA THR A 181 -6.38 -5.90 16.50
C THR A 181 -5.82 -4.97 17.56
N PHE A 182 -5.24 -3.85 17.12
CA PHE A 182 -4.72 -2.78 17.97
C PHE A 182 -5.62 -1.56 17.82
N GLN A 183 -6.27 -1.15 18.91
CA GLN A 183 -7.10 0.07 18.90
C GLN A 183 -6.26 1.33 19.16
N GLU A 184 -5.08 1.17 19.76
CA GLU A 184 -4.11 2.23 20.02
C GLU A 184 -3.22 2.56 18.82
N ILE A 185 -3.29 1.78 17.73
CA ILE A 185 -2.58 2.01 16.49
C ILE A 185 -3.59 2.26 15.39
N SER A 186 -3.62 3.47 14.84
CA SER A 186 -4.61 3.87 13.84
C SER A 186 -4.11 5.00 12.95
N LEU A 187 -4.71 5.17 11.78
CA LEU A 187 -4.39 6.30 10.91
C LEU A 187 -4.64 7.63 11.60
N GLU A 188 -5.74 7.78 12.34
CA GLU A 188 -6.06 9.02 13.04
C GLU A 188 -4.96 9.42 14.03
N GLN A 189 -4.47 8.46 14.83
CA GLN A 189 -3.41 8.73 15.81
C GLN A 189 -2.07 9.05 15.15
N LEU A 190 -1.69 8.28 14.11
CA LEU A 190 -0.46 8.53 13.37
C LEU A 190 -0.49 9.90 12.70
N TYR A 191 -1.58 10.24 12.00
CA TYR A 191 -1.72 11.55 11.36
C TYR A 191 -1.63 12.69 12.37
N ARG A 192 -2.31 12.59 13.51
CA ARG A 192 -2.23 13.60 14.58
C ARG A 192 -0.79 13.79 15.05
N SER A 193 -0.10 12.71 15.37
CA SER A 193 1.29 12.73 15.84
C SER A 193 2.25 13.33 14.79
N TRP A 194 2.06 12.98 13.51
CA TRP A 194 2.88 13.53 12.43
C TRP A 194 2.60 15.00 12.15
N VAL A 195 1.34 15.42 12.21
CA VAL A 195 0.96 16.83 12.05
C VAL A 195 1.58 17.69 13.16
N GLU A 196 1.53 17.23 14.42
CA GLU A 196 2.22 17.90 15.54
C GLU A 196 3.72 18.01 15.26
N THR A 197 4.37 16.94 14.82
CA THR A 197 5.80 16.93 14.49
C THR A 197 6.14 17.91 13.35
N VAL A 198 5.35 17.91 12.27
CA VAL A 198 5.55 18.87 11.16
C VAL A 198 5.33 20.30 11.60
N ALA A 199 4.38 20.54 12.50
CA ALA A 199 4.14 21.88 13.06
C ALA A 199 5.34 22.35 13.92
N GLU A 200 5.92 21.46 14.72
CA GLU A 200 7.16 21.74 15.47
C GLU A 200 8.29 22.15 14.53
N GLU A 201 8.48 21.43 13.42
CA GLU A 201 9.48 21.79 12.40
C GLU A 201 9.22 23.18 11.78
N PHE A 202 7.94 23.54 11.50
CA PHE A 202 7.59 24.89 11.06
C PHE A 202 7.93 25.95 12.10
N VAL A 203 7.61 25.72 13.36
CA VAL A 203 7.93 26.65 14.47
C VAL A 203 9.45 26.83 14.60
N HIS A 204 10.21 25.73 14.55
CA HIS A 204 11.67 25.79 14.63
C HIS A 204 12.29 26.57 13.48
N ALA A 205 11.90 26.28 12.26
CA ALA A 205 12.51 26.86 11.07
C ALA A 205 12.02 28.28 10.75
N THR A 206 10.75 28.61 11.03
CA THR A 206 10.11 29.83 10.52
C THR A 206 9.43 30.66 11.58
N ARG A 207 9.34 30.22 12.82
CA ARG A 207 8.59 30.87 13.93
C ARG A 207 7.07 30.94 13.65
N PHE A 208 6.57 30.20 12.68
CA PHE A 208 5.14 30.08 12.34
C PHE A 208 4.59 28.78 12.89
N ASP A 209 3.51 28.87 13.68
CA ASP A 209 2.77 27.69 14.16
C ASP A 209 1.54 27.45 13.28
N PRO A 210 1.54 26.41 12.42
CA PRO A 210 0.40 26.10 11.56
C PRO A 210 -0.84 25.60 12.33
N LEU A 211 -0.70 25.17 13.57
CA LEU A 211 -1.83 24.70 14.40
C LEU A 211 -2.57 25.83 15.11
N TYR A 212 -2.03 27.05 15.08
CA TYR A 212 -2.67 28.19 15.72
C TYR A 212 -4.01 28.57 15.08
N GLN A 213 -4.24 28.22 13.80
CA GLN A 213 -5.48 28.50 13.09
C GLN A 213 -6.00 27.26 12.37
N ALA A 214 -7.29 27.00 12.49
CA ALA A 214 -7.99 25.87 11.87
C ALA A 214 -7.73 25.74 10.35
N ALA A 215 -7.65 26.86 9.63
CA ALA A 215 -7.42 26.86 8.19
C ALA A 215 -5.99 26.39 7.82
N THR A 216 -4.98 26.78 8.57
CA THR A 216 -3.60 26.34 8.36
C THR A 216 -3.39 24.91 8.83
N GLU A 217 -4.03 24.51 9.92
CA GLU A 217 -4.09 23.14 10.38
C GLU A 217 -4.71 22.21 9.32
N GLN A 218 -5.89 22.54 8.80
CA GLN A 218 -6.53 21.77 7.73
C GLN A 218 -5.62 21.66 6.49
N ASN A 219 -4.96 22.74 6.10
CA ASN A 219 -4.03 22.72 4.97
C ASN A 219 -2.83 21.80 5.25
N LEU A 220 -2.32 21.79 6.49
CA LEU A 220 -1.23 20.89 6.88
C LEU A 220 -1.64 19.42 6.78
N TYR A 221 -2.82 19.05 7.27
CA TYR A 221 -3.37 17.69 7.12
C TYR A 221 -3.51 17.27 5.65
N ASN A 222 -4.04 18.14 4.80
CA ASN A 222 -4.20 17.86 3.37
C ASN A 222 -2.84 17.66 2.67
N ARG A 223 -1.83 18.45 3.03
CA ARG A 223 -0.48 18.32 2.48
C ARG A 223 0.26 17.10 3.01
N LEU A 224 0.04 16.71 4.26
CA LEU A 224 0.63 15.49 4.82
C LEU A 224 0.18 14.26 4.03
N ALA A 225 -1.11 14.17 3.67
CA ALA A 225 -1.60 13.07 2.84
C ALA A 225 -0.83 12.96 1.52
N SER A 226 -0.53 14.09 0.86
CA SER A 226 0.28 14.13 -0.37
C SER A 226 1.75 13.79 -0.11
N ALA A 227 2.30 14.24 1.02
CA ALA A 227 3.68 13.95 1.41
C ALA A 227 3.90 12.44 1.63
N LEU A 228 2.95 11.73 2.24
CA LEU A 228 3.04 10.29 2.47
C LEU A 228 3.13 9.50 1.15
N ASP A 229 2.45 9.93 0.10
CA ASP A 229 2.58 9.28 -1.22
C ASP A 229 3.96 9.52 -1.86
N ILE A 230 4.53 10.70 -1.66
CA ILE A 230 5.85 11.06 -2.15
C ILE A 230 6.95 10.33 -1.37
N PHE A 231 6.81 10.18 -0.05
CA PHE A 231 7.76 9.47 0.80
C PHE A 231 7.93 7.98 0.48
N LYS A 232 7.03 7.37 -0.30
CA LYS A 232 7.26 6.03 -0.84
C LYS A 232 8.52 5.93 -1.69
N ASN A 233 8.84 7.00 -2.43
CA ASN A 233 9.93 7.03 -3.41
C ASN A 233 10.99 8.09 -3.15
N GLN A 234 10.74 9.03 -2.23
CA GLN A 234 11.63 10.14 -1.92
C GLN A 234 11.87 10.23 -0.41
N SER A 235 13.05 10.72 -0.04
CA SER A 235 13.43 10.90 1.37
C SER A 235 13.01 12.24 1.96
N SER A 236 12.51 13.18 1.13
CA SER A 236 12.12 14.52 1.58
C SER A 236 10.91 15.06 0.82
N PHE A 237 10.22 16.00 1.45
CA PHE A 237 9.07 16.71 0.89
C PHE A 237 9.12 18.20 1.27
N LEU A 238 8.85 19.08 0.30
CA LEU A 238 8.75 20.51 0.52
C LEU A 238 7.33 20.88 0.97
N PHE A 239 7.16 21.18 2.24
CA PHE A 239 5.93 21.78 2.74
C PHE A 239 5.95 23.29 2.51
N GLU A 240 4.86 23.79 1.94
CA GLU A 240 4.61 25.23 1.80
C GLU A 240 3.21 25.53 2.35
N LEU A 241 3.15 26.43 3.34
CA LEU A 241 1.90 26.90 3.92
C LEU A 241 1.80 28.41 3.74
N SER A 242 0.62 28.92 3.43
CA SER A 242 0.34 30.34 3.30
C SER A 242 -0.54 30.82 4.44
N HIS A 243 -0.17 31.93 5.05
CA HIS A 243 -0.98 32.62 6.05
C HIS A 243 -0.94 34.14 5.80
N GLY A 244 -2.09 34.71 5.47
CA GLY A 244 -2.18 36.09 5.01
C GLY A 244 -1.38 36.31 3.71
N LYS A 245 -0.42 37.26 3.77
CA LYS A 245 0.49 37.54 2.64
C LYS A 245 1.83 36.77 2.71
N HIS A 246 2.03 35.98 3.76
CA HIS A 246 3.30 35.29 4.00
C HIS A 246 3.20 33.83 3.54
N ARG A 247 4.33 33.33 3.02
CA ARG A 247 4.52 31.92 2.68
C ARG A 247 5.64 31.36 3.52
N TYR A 248 5.37 30.26 4.19
CA TYR A 248 6.31 29.52 5.04
C TYR A 248 6.66 28.22 4.37
N ARG A 249 7.95 27.86 4.36
CA ARG A 249 8.46 26.68 3.70
C ARG A 249 9.41 25.93 4.59
N ILE A 250 9.26 24.63 4.66
CA ILE A 250 10.19 23.69 5.27
C ILE A 250 10.42 22.51 4.37
N THR A 251 11.61 21.92 4.42
CA THR A 251 11.86 20.62 3.80
C THR A 251 11.84 19.58 4.91
N LEU A 252 10.80 18.73 4.91
CA LEU A 252 10.66 17.64 5.88
C LEU A 252 11.34 16.39 5.34
N LEU A 253 12.15 15.74 6.17
CA LEU A 253 12.71 14.42 5.88
C LEU A 253 11.73 13.33 6.32
N ARG A 254 11.60 12.27 5.52
CA ARG A 254 10.79 11.08 5.83
C ARG A 254 11.15 10.51 7.21
N ASP A 255 12.44 10.50 7.53
CA ASP A 255 12.96 9.89 8.75
C ASP A 255 12.48 10.62 10.03
N VAL A 256 12.07 11.88 9.95
CA VAL A 256 11.47 12.60 11.08
C VAL A 256 10.13 11.96 11.47
N LEU A 257 9.30 11.63 10.48
CA LEU A 257 8.03 10.94 10.73
C LEU A 257 8.24 9.48 11.16
N PHE A 258 9.26 8.81 10.59
CA PHE A 258 9.65 7.47 11.00
C PHE A 258 10.03 7.42 12.48
N GLN A 259 10.95 8.28 12.93
CA GLN A 259 11.40 8.36 14.34
C GLN A 259 10.23 8.56 15.31
N LYS A 260 9.25 9.40 14.92
CA LYS A 260 8.04 9.62 15.73
C LYS A 260 7.19 8.36 15.88
N SER A 261 7.20 7.48 14.88
CA SER A 261 6.39 6.26 14.83
C SER A 261 7.15 4.99 15.21
N GLU A 262 8.46 5.06 15.42
CA GLU A 262 9.35 3.91 15.60
C GLU A 262 8.87 2.94 16.69
N LYS A 263 8.45 3.45 17.86
CA LYS A 263 7.94 2.62 18.96
C LYS A 263 6.69 1.82 18.56
N ILE A 264 5.82 2.43 17.75
CA ILE A 264 4.60 1.77 17.23
C ILE A 264 5.01 0.66 16.26
N TYR A 265 5.98 0.93 15.40
CA TYR A 265 6.48 -0.05 14.43
C TYR A 265 7.21 -1.21 15.10
N ASP A 266 7.98 -0.94 16.18
CA ASP A 266 8.58 -1.98 17.02
C ASP A 266 7.53 -2.88 17.65
N GLU A 267 6.40 -2.32 18.04
CA GLU A 267 5.29 -3.09 18.59
C GLU A 267 4.67 -4.00 17.54
N ILE A 268 4.40 -3.47 16.34
CA ILE A 268 3.90 -4.26 15.19
C ILE A 268 4.87 -5.41 14.88
N CYS A 269 6.18 -5.14 14.79
CA CYS A 269 7.19 -6.16 14.51
C CYS A 269 7.20 -7.27 15.57
N ARG A 270 7.20 -6.90 16.86
CA ARG A 270 7.15 -7.87 17.98
C ARG A 270 5.92 -8.77 17.92
N PHE A 271 4.75 -8.25 17.52
CA PHE A 271 3.56 -9.08 17.38
C PHE A 271 3.62 -10.01 16.18
N ILE A 272 4.22 -9.58 15.07
CA ILE A 272 4.46 -10.44 13.91
C ILE A 272 5.40 -11.59 14.32
N GLU A 273 6.48 -11.30 15.02
CA GLU A 273 7.43 -12.31 15.52
C GLU A 273 6.74 -13.29 16.48
N LYS A 274 5.93 -12.79 17.42
CA LYS A 274 5.15 -13.64 18.32
C LYS A 274 4.18 -14.56 17.57
N MET A 275 3.46 -14.06 16.56
CA MET A 275 2.58 -14.90 15.74
C MET A 275 3.34 -16.00 14.99
N ARG A 276 4.60 -15.73 14.60
CA ARG A 276 5.49 -16.73 13.98
C ARG A 276 5.90 -17.81 14.98
N ASP A 277 6.31 -17.42 16.18
CA ASP A 277 6.77 -18.35 17.22
C ASP A 277 5.66 -19.29 17.69
N ASP A 278 4.43 -18.80 17.77
CA ASP A 278 3.24 -19.59 18.12
C ASP A 278 2.89 -20.63 17.04
N HIS A 279 3.38 -20.46 15.81
CA HIS A 279 2.98 -21.29 14.67
C HIS A 279 3.96 -22.38 14.29
N ASP A 280 5.26 -22.17 14.40
CA ASP A 280 6.26 -23.22 14.17
C ASP A 280 7.69 -22.82 14.55
N LYS A 281 8.42 -23.78 15.16
CA LYS A 281 9.84 -23.66 15.50
C LYS A 281 10.79 -23.84 14.30
N ASN A 282 10.24 -24.03 13.11
CA ASN A 282 11.00 -24.21 11.87
C ASN A 282 10.91 -22.94 11.02
N ASN A 283 11.93 -22.22 10.92
CA ASN A 283 12.37 -21.11 10.07
C ASN A 283 11.62 -20.91 8.69
N PHE A 284 10.27 -20.93 8.70
CA PHE A 284 9.46 -20.74 7.50
C PHE A 284 9.50 -19.30 7.00
N LEU A 285 9.38 -19.14 5.68
CA LEU A 285 9.18 -17.84 5.06
C LEU A 285 7.87 -17.24 5.59
N THR A 286 7.91 -15.99 6.05
CA THR A 286 6.71 -15.20 6.36
C THR A 286 6.46 -14.22 5.22
N VAL A 287 5.27 -14.27 4.64
CA VAL A 287 4.82 -13.32 3.62
C VAL A 287 3.88 -12.32 4.28
N LEU A 288 4.25 -11.05 4.28
CA LEU A 288 3.44 -9.94 4.76
C LEU A 288 2.76 -9.27 3.57
N GLN A 289 1.46 -9.44 3.44
CA GLN A 289 0.65 -8.66 2.51
C GLN A 289 0.25 -7.37 3.19
N THR A 290 0.72 -6.24 2.70
CA THR A 290 0.40 -4.92 3.22
C THR A 290 -0.60 -4.22 2.31
N THR A 291 -1.69 -3.71 2.88
CA THR A 291 -2.63 -2.88 2.12
C THR A 291 -1.95 -1.59 1.66
N HIS A 292 -2.53 -0.91 0.69
CA HIS A 292 -2.03 0.38 0.21
C HIS A 292 -1.92 1.43 1.33
N ARG A 293 -2.74 1.34 2.39
CA ARG A 293 -2.69 2.23 3.55
C ARG A 293 -1.45 1.94 4.40
N VAL A 294 -1.18 0.66 4.67
CA VAL A 294 0.04 0.23 5.40
C VAL A 294 1.31 0.57 4.62
N ALA A 295 1.30 0.35 3.29
CA ALA A 295 2.43 0.66 2.42
C ALA A 295 2.79 2.16 2.34
N ARG A 296 1.88 3.06 2.78
CA ARG A 296 2.12 4.52 2.86
C ARG A 296 2.77 4.97 4.17
N LEU A 297 2.88 4.10 5.18
CA LEU A 297 3.43 4.48 6.47
C LEU A 297 4.95 4.67 6.37
N PRO A 298 5.49 5.89 6.66
CA PRO A 298 6.89 6.21 6.45
C PRO A 298 7.82 5.31 7.24
N GLY A 299 8.70 4.56 6.55
CA GLY A 299 9.72 3.70 7.14
C GLY A 299 9.21 2.35 7.70
N LEU A 300 7.91 2.09 7.76
CA LEU A 300 7.41 0.79 8.26
C LEU A 300 7.89 -0.37 7.39
N LYS A 301 7.91 -0.20 6.07
CA LYS A 301 8.43 -1.23 5.16
C LYS A 301 9.88 -1.60 5.48
N ASP A 302 10.73 -0.60 5.70
CA ASP A 302 12.13 -0.80 6.03
C ASP A 302 12.27 -1.57 7.35
N LYS A 303 11.43 -1.23 8.34
CA LYS A 303 11.38 -1.90 9.65
C LYS A 303 10.90 -3.35 9.56
N LEU A 304 9.87 -3.62 8.77
CA LEU A 304 9.36 -4.98 8.55
C LEU A 304 10.37 -5.87 7.82
N LEU A 305 11.26 -5.30 7.00
CA LEU A 305 12.33 -6.04 6.32
C LEU A 305 13.49 -6.41 7.25
N GLU A 306 13.58 -5.85 8.47
CA GLU A 306 14.52 -6.29 9.50
C GLU A 306 14.13 -7.67 10.09
N ILE A 307 12.87 -8.10 9.95
CA ILE A 307 12.40 -9.41 10.41
C ILE A 307 13.01 -10.50 9.52
N GLU A 308 13.73 -11.45 10.12
CA GLU A 308 14.36 -12.55 9.39
C GLU A 308 13.34 -13.40 8.63
N ASN A 309 13.72 -13.88 7.43
CA ASN A 309 12.86 -14.70 6.57
C ASN A 309 11.47 -14.09 6.29
N CYS A 310 11.44 -12.78 6.10
CA CYS A 310 10.24 -12.03 5.79
C CYS A 310 10.26 -11.52 4.35
N LYS A 311 9.12 -11.63 3.67
CA LYS A 311 8.88 -11.05 2.33
C LYS A 311 7.65 -10.15 2.38
N ILE A 312 7.79 -8.91 1.92
CA ILE A 312 6.68 -7.96 1.86
C ILE A 312 6.08 -7.97 0.46
N ILE A 313 4.76 -8.05 0.39
CA ILE A 313 3.95 -7.92 -0.82
C ILE A 313 3.00 -6.75 -0.61
N GLU A 314 3.28 -5.65 -1.30
CA GLU A 314 2.38 -4.50 -1.30
C GLU A 314 1.19 -4.78 -2.22
N LEU A 315 -0.01 -4.77 -1.65
CA LEU A 315 -1.25 -4.93 -2.41
C LEU A 315 -1.59 -3.63 -3.15
N GLU A 316 -2.18 -3.79 -4.33
CA GLU A 316 -2.68 -2.63 -5.08
C GLU A 316 -3.78 -1.89 -4.31
N THR A 317 -3.92 -0.59 -4.56
CA THR A 317 -5.02 0.20 -3.97
C THR A 317 -6.36 -0.43 -4.33
N GLY A 318 -7.22 -0.66 -3.32
CA GLY A 318 -8.53 -1.28 -3.52
C GLY A 318 -8.45 -2.77 -3.87
N ALA A 319 -7.42 -3.46 -3.37
CA ALA A 319 -7.24 -4.90 -3.60
C ALA A 319 -8.48 -5.73 -3.23
N GLY A 320 -9.24 -5.32 -2.20
CA GLY A 320 -10.51 -5.93 -1.84
C GLY A 320 -11.59 -5.72 -2.90
N ALA A 321 -11.78 -4.47 -3.35
CA ALA A 321 -12.77 -4.14 -4.38
C ALA A 321 -12.46 -4.81 -5.73
N LEU A 322 -11.19 -4.82 -6.13
CA LEU A 322 -10.73 -5.49 -7.35
C LEU A 322 -10.82 -7.02 -7.20
N GLY A 323 -10.51 -7.52 -6.01
CA GLY A 323 -10.48 -8.94 -5.71
C GLY A 323 -11.84 -9.61 -5.77
N VAL A 324 -12.87 -9.00 -5.24
CA VAL A 324 -14.23 -9.57 -5.34
C VAL A 324 -14.69 -9.70 -6.79
N LEU A 325 -14.21 -8.84 -7.70
CA LEU A 325 -14.48 -8.96 -9.13
C LEU A 325 -13.62 -10.04 -9.80
N LYS A 326 -12.30 -10.03 -9.54
CA LYS A 326 -11.36 -11.02 -10.10
C LYS A 326 -11.65 -12.45 -9.67
N LEU A 327 -12.20 -12.61 -8.46
CA LEU A 327 -12.43 -13.91 -7.83
C LEU A 327 -13.91 -14.30 -7.79
N TRP A 328 -14.77 -13.56 -8.47
CA TRP A 328 -16.22 -13.76 -8.41
C TRP A 328 -16.63 -15.22 -8.66
N ASP A 329 -16.16 -15.83 -9.75
CA ASP A 329 -16.49 -17.21 -10.11
C ASP A 329 -16.05 -18.22 -9.01
N GLN A 330 -14.90 -17.97 -8.36
CA GLN A 330 -14.39 -18.82 -7.27
C GLN A 330 -15.17 -18.62 -5.96
N LEU A 331 -15.74 -17.42 -5.75
CA LEU A 331 -16.58 -17.13 -4.59
C LEU A 331 -17.99 -17.73 -4.75
N THR A 332 -18.46 -17.90 -5.99
CA THR A 332 -19.83 -18.32 -6.32
C THR A 332 -20.01 -19.80 -6.63
N ASP A 333 -18.94 -20.59 -6.71
CA ASP A 333 -18.97 -22.04 -7.02
C ASP A 333 -19.80 -22.89 -6.01
N ARG A 334 -20.30 -22.30 -4.95
CA ARG A 334 -21.24 -22.93 -4.00
C ARG A 334 -22.63 -22.41 -4.25
N HIS A 335 -23.56 -23.32 -4.49
CA HIS A 335 -25.00 -23.05 -4.73
C HIS A 335 -25.54 -22.01 -3.75
N PHE A 336 -25.96 -20.86 -4.28
CA PHE A 336 -26.64 -19.84 -3.53
C PHE A 336 -28.03 -20.35 -3.12
N GLY A 337 -28.30 -20.43 -1.82
CA GLY A 337 -29.66 -20.33 -1.32
C GLY A 337 -30.21 -18.91 -1.59
N ASN A 338 -31.53 -18.73 -1.42
CA ASN A 338 -32.24 -17.45 -1.67
C ASN A 338 -31.84 -16.29 -0.75
N GLY A 339 -30.59 -16.21 -0.22
CA GLY A 339 -30.11 -15.19 0.70
C GLY A 339 -28.75 -14.61 0.32
N THR A 340 -28.45 -13.40 0.81
CA THR A 340 -27.15 -12.76 0.65
C THR A 340 -26.08 -13.52 1.44
N SER A 341 -25.03 -13.99 0.77
CA SER A 341 -23.97 -14.80 1.37
C SER A 341 -22.81 -13.94 1.85
N PHE A 342 -22.14 -14.41 2.93
CA PHE A 342 -20.86 -13.85 3.38
C PHE A 342 -19.74 -14.86 3.14
N PHE A 343 -18.82 -14.54 2.23
CA PHE A 343 -17.72 -15.39 1.82
C PHE A 343 -16.52 -15.15 2.73
N THR A 344 -16.32 -16.04 3.70
CA THR A 344 -15.20 -16.04 4.64
C THR A 344 -14.09 -17.01 4.25
N SER A 345 -14.26 -17.69 3.13
CA SER A 345 -13.28 -18.61 2.56
C SER A 345 -13.47 -18.72 1.05
N ARG A 346 -12.42 -19.08 0.34
CA ARG A 346 -12.49 -19.44 -1.08
C ARG A 346 -11.63 -20.66 -1.36
N PRO A 347 -11.93 -21.45 -2.41
CA PRO A 347 -11.04 -22.49 -2.88
C PRO A 347 -9.64 -21.89 -3.12
N TRP A 348 -8.62 -22.57 -2.57
CA TRP A 348 -7.24 -22.10 -2.71
C TRP A 348 -6.50 -23.12 -3.57
N GLN A 349 -6.45 -22.88 -4.87
CA GLN A 349 -5.59 -23.64 -5.73
C GLN A 349 -4.14 -23.32 -5.36
N GLN A 350 -3.47 -24.24 -4.66
CA GLN A 350 -2.03 -24.30 -4.73
C GLN A 350 -1.72 -24.52 -6.21
N THR A 351 -1.38 -23.46 -6.91
CA THR A 351 -0.72 -23.60 -8.20
C THR A 351 0.56 -24.34 -7.85
N GLU A 352 0.57 -25.66 -8.06
CA GLU A 352 1.83 -26.39 -8.14
C GLU A 352 2.71 -25.51 -8.99
N SER A 353 3.90 -25.20 -8.47
CA SER A 353 4.92 -24.47 -9.22
C SER A 353 4.84 -24.98 -10.64
N GLN A 354 4.35 -24.17 -11.55
CA GLN A 354 4.36 -24.48 -12.97
C GLN A 354 5.83 -24.69 -13.35
N THR A 355 6.27 -25.94 -13.22
CA THR A 355 7.20 -26.48 -14.16
C THR A 355 6.52 -26.28 -15.51
N SER A 356 6.94 -25.22 -16.17
CA SER A 356 6.79 -24.91 -17.58
C SER A 356 5.77 -25.80 -18.33
N ARG A 357 4.49 -25.40 -18.32
CA ARG A 357 3.59 -25.65 -19.44
C ARG A 357 3.35 -24.32 -20.11
N THR A 358 4.13 -24.09 -21.14
CA THR A 358 4.03 -23.03 -22.11
C THR A 358 2.61 -23.01 -22.68
N ILE A 359 1.77 -22.10 -22.15
CA ILE A 359 0.62 -21.61 -22.92
C ILE A 359 1.23 -20.55 -23.84
N PRO A 360 1.03 -20.59 -25.16
CA PRO A 360 1.58 -19.61 -26.04
C PRO A 360 0.83 -18.29 -25.87
N TYR A 361 1.24 -17.49 -24.86
CA TYR A 361 0.98 -16.07 -24.89
C TYR A 361 1.82 -15.51 -26.04
N LYS A 362 1.18 -14.87 -26.99
CA LYS A 362 1.85 -14.01 -27.96
C LYS A 362 2.81 -13.12 -27.18
N THR A 363 4.08 -13.33 -27.46
CA THR A 363 5.28 -12.65 -26.98
C THR A 363 5.04 -11.27 -26.36
N SER A 364 4.93 -11.18 -25.05
CA SER A 364 5.41 -10.01 -24.33
C SER A 364 6.94 -10.09 -24.36
N ARG A 365 7.59 -9.14 -25.01
CA ARG A 365 9.05 -8.99 -25.02
C ARG A 365 9.53 -9.03 -23.57
N THR A 366 10.35 -10.01 -23.25
CA THR A 366 11.10 -10.03 -21.97
C THR A 366 11.97 -8.78 -21.97
N ILE A 367 11.64 -7.81 -21.12
CA ILE A 367 12.42 -6.58 -21.02
C ILE A 367 13.69 -6.93 -20.25
N HIS A 368 14.80 -7.09 -20.97
CA HIS A 368 16.12 -7.28 -20.36
C HIS A 368 16.69 -5.93 -19.91
N PRO A 369 17.57 -5.91 -18.89
CA PRO A 369 18.26 -4.68 -18.53
C PRO A 369 19.01 -4.11 -19.75
N SER A 370 18.85 -2.81 -20.00
CA SER A 370 19.56 -2.11 -21.05
C SER A 370 20.68 -1.21 -20.51
N HIS A 371 20.57 -0.80 -19.24
CA HIS A 371 21.49 0.14 -18.60
C HIS A 371 21.78 -0.25 -17.16
N LEU A 372 22.90 0.24 -16.64
CA LEU A 372 23.21 0.29 -15.21
C LEU A 372 23.07 1.72 -14.70
N LEU A 373 22.27 1.91 -13.66
CA LEU A 373 22.12 3.19 -13.00
C LEU A 373 23.10 3.27 -11.81
N TYR A 374 24.04 4.20 -11.88
CA TYR A 374 24.94 4.53 -10.77
C TYR A 374 24.83 6.01 -10.46
N ARG A 375 24.38 6.32 -9.23
CA ARG A 375 23.95 7.69 -8.87
C ARG A 375 22.94 8.17 -9.91
N ASP A 376 22.96 9.31 -10.43
CA ASP A 376 21.96 9.82 -11.39
C ASP A 376 22.35 9.61 -12.86
N VAL A 377 23.30 8.68 -13.15
CA VAL A 377 23.81 8.42 -14.51
C VAL A 377 23.49 6.98 -14.92
N ALA A 378 22.82 6.85 -16.08
CA ALA A 378 22.55 5.57 -16.73
C ALA A 378 23.66 5.21 -17.72
N TYR A 379 24.31 4.05 -17.53
CA TYR A 379 25.38 3.55 -18.37
C TYR A 379 24.85 2.41 -19.24
N PRO A 380 24.92 2.53 -20.60
CA PRO A 380 24.40 1.50 -21.48
C PRO A 380 25.19 0.19 -21.38
N ILE A 381 24.45 -0.93 -21.37
CA ILE A 381 25.03 -2.28 -21.42
C ILE A 381 25.07 -2.73 -22.87
N SER A 382 26.26 -3.07 -23.35
CA SER A 382 26.50 -3.57 -24.71
C SER A 382 27.16 -4.95 -24.70
N GLU A 383 27.47 -5.49 -25.87
CA GLU A 383 28.28 -6.71 -26.01
C GLU A 383 29.70 -6.52 -25.52
N LYS A 384 30.20 -5.28 -25.50
CA LYS A 384 31.51 -4.97 -24.92
C LYS A 384 31.41 -4.87 -23.41
N PRO A 385 32.38 -5.45 -22.66
CA PRO A 385 32.37 -5.40 -21.21
C PRO A 385 32.41 -3.96 -20.66
N LEU A 386 31.38 -3.57 -19.91
CA LEU A 386 31.36 -2.35 -19.11
C LEU A 386 32.09 -2.62 -17.79
N ILE A 387 33.25 -1.99 -17.57
CA ILE A 387 34.10 -2.23 -16.41
C ILE A 387 33.59 -1.39 -15.22
N ILE A 388 33.54 -1.97 -14.06
CA ILE A 388 33.12 -1.30 -12.81
C ILE A 388 34.23 -1.42 -11.78
N GLY A 389 34.64 -0.30 -11.19
CA GLY A 389 35.68 -0.29 -10.18
C GLY A 389 36.08 1.13 -9.73
N CYS A 390 37.11 1.23 -8.89
CA CYS A 390 37.57 2.54 -8.37
C CYS A 390 38.57 3.29 -9.27
N ASP A 391 38.97 2.67 -10.42
CA ASP A 391 39.89 3.29 -11.36
C ASP A 391 39.17 4.26 -12.31
N HIS A 392 39.94 5.06 -13.06
CA HIS A 392 39.40 6.00 -14.02
C HIS A 392 39.17 5.30 -15.38
N TYR A 393 37.94 5.35 -15.87
CA TYR A 393 37.54 4.81 -17.18
C TYR A 393 37.00 5.92 -18.06
N PRO A 394 37.27 5.92 -19.38
CA PRO A 394 36.59 6.80 -20.32
C PRO A 394 35.09 6.56 -20.31
N PHE A 395 34.31 7.63 -20.52
CA PHE A 395 32.84 7.56 -20.57
C PHE A 395 32.39 6.48 -21.56
N GLY A 396 31.43 5.62 -21.17
CA GLY A 396 30.94 4.50 -21.97
C GLY A 396 31.80 3.22 -21.94
N LYS A 397 32.99 3.24 -21.32
CA LYS A 397 33.85 2.03 -21.14
C LYS A 397 33.86 1.48 -19.72
N GLY A 398 33.43 2.27 -18.74
CA GLY A 398 33.37 1.83 -17.35
C GLY A 398 32.69 2.82 -16.42
N ILE A 399 32.36 2.31 -15.25
CA ILE A 399 31.77 3.07 -14.13
C ILE A 399 32.85 3.22 -13.06
N ARG A 400 33.26 4.47 -12.80
CA ARG A 400 34.14 4.77 -11.67
C ARG A 400 33.31 4.92 -10.41
N VAL A 401 33.52 3.99 -9.49
CA VAL A 401 32.85 4.01 -8.18
C VAL A 401 33.65 4.90 -7.21
N GLN A 402 32.97 5.81 -6.51
CA GLN A 402 33.61 6.68 -5.52
C GLN A 402 33.75 5.96 -4.18
N ALA A 403 34.68 5.01 -4.12
CA ALA A 403 35.01 4.25 -2.92
C ALA A 403 36.53 4.21 -2.73
N LYS A 404 36.99 3.89 -1.50
CA LYS A 404 38.40 3.67 -1.22
C LYS A 404 38.89 2.42 -1.97
N SER A 405 40.12 2.41 -2.41
CA SER A 405 40.71 1.25 -3.11
C SER A 405 40.82 0.01 -2.24
N SER A 406 40.73 0.14 -0.90
CA SER A 406 40.61 -0.98 0.03
C SER A 406 39.27 -1.71 -0.04
N ASP A 407 38.22 -1.01 -0.41
CA ASP A 407 36.83 -1.48 -0.36
C ASP A 407 36.35 -1.96 -1.74
N VAL A 408 36.84 -1.32 -2.81
CA VAL A 408 36.49 -1.64 -4.20
C VAL A 408 37.79 -1.78 -5.03
N SER A 409 37.96 -2.91 -5.69
CA SER A 409 39.12 -3.15 -6.57
C SER A 409 39.13 -2.18 -7.76
N LYS A 410 40.30 -1.93 -8.35
CA LYS A 410 40.45 -1.09 -9.56
C LYS A 410 39.54 -1.59 -10.66
N LYS A 411 39.61 -2.85 -11.03
CA LYS A 411 38.61 -3.57 -11.84
C LYS A 411 37.89 -4.53 -10.89
N HIS A 412 36.70 -4.17 -10.45
CA HIS A 412 35.94 -4.95 -9.46
C HIS A 412 35.08 -6.02 -10.11
N CYS A 413 34.25 -5.62 -11.06
CA CYS A 413 33.44 -6.53 -11.88
C CYS A 413 33.25 -5.97 -13.30
N THR A 414 32.69 -6.79 -14.19
CA THR A 414 32.27 -6.35 -15.53
C THR A 414 30.83 -6.77 -15.77
N VAL A 415 30.10 -5.97 -16.55
CA VAL A 415 28.75 -6.30 -17.03
C VAL A 415 28.71 -6.20 -18.54
N GLN A 416 28.17 -7.22 -19.21
CA GLN A 416 28.07 -7.24 -20.68
C GLN A 416 26.86 -8.03 -21.14
N ARG A 417 26.38 -7.78 -22.35
CA ARG A 417 25.36 -8.59 -23.02
C ARG A 417 26.02 -9.79 -23.70
N LYS A 418 25.52 -10.99 -23.42
CA LYS A 418 25.90 -12.26 -24.09
C LYS A 418 24.63 -13.04 -24.39
N ASP A 419 24.40 -13.40 -25.63
CA ASP A 419 23.28 -14.26 -26.07
C ASP A 419 21.93 -13.84 -25.43
N ASP A 420 21.55 -12.57 -25.59
CA ASP A 420 20.33 -11.97 -25.01
C ASP A 420 20.27 -11.94 -23.47
N ARG A 421 21.34 -12.26 -22.77
CA ARG A 421 21.43 -12.19 -21.31
C ARG A 421 22.46 -11.16 -20.88
N ILE A 422 22.20 -10.52 -19.76
CA ILE A 422 23.17 -9.63 -19.14
C ILE A 422 23.97 -10.43 -18.13
N VAL A 423 25.27 -10.50 -18.32
CA VAL A 423 26.19 -11.29 -17.50
C VAL A 423 27.09 -10.36 -16.71
N LEU A 424 27.05 -10.51 -15.37
CA LEU A 424 27.99 -9.88 -14.45
C LEU A 424 29.09 -10.89 -14.11
N THR A 425 30.35 -10.48 -14.22
CA THR A 425 31.52 -11.29 -13.85
C THR A 425 32.34 -10.58 -12.77
N ASP A 426 32.58 -11.26 -11.65
CA ASP A 426 33.36 -10.75 -10.53
C ASP A 426 34.85 -10.96 -10.74
N TYR A 427 35.67 -9.93 -10.45
CA TYR A 427 37.15 -9.97 -10.45
C TYR A 427 37.69 -9.39 -9.14
N SER A 428 36.86 -9.15 -8.18
CA SER A 428 37.23 -8.45 -6.97
C SER A 428 37.90 -9.34 -5.93
N SER A 429 38.65 -8.73 -5.04
CA SER A 429 39.22 -9.40 -3.83
C SER A 429 38.24 -9.37 -2.66
N GLN A 430 37.25 -8.46 -2.68
CA GLN A 430 36.29 -8.25 -1.59
C GLN A 430 34.87 -8.76 -1.91
N GLY A 431 34.69 -9.37 -3.10
CA GLY A 431 33.43 -9.93 -3.57
C GLY A 431 32.45 -8.89 -4.15
N THR A 432 31.73 -9.32 -5.17
CA THR A 432 30.57 -8.59 -5.72
C THR A 432 29.30 -9.28 -5.23
N PHE A 433 28.27 -8.51 -4.89
CA PHE A 433 27.01 -9.04 -4.38
C PHE A 433 25.85 -8.56 -5.27
N VAL A 434 24.96 -9.47 -5.66
CA VAL A 434 23.72 -9.18 -6.36
C VAL A 434 22.56 -9.52 -5.42
N ASP A 435 21.72 -8.53 -5.07
CA ASP A 435 20.64 -8.65 -4.08
C ASP A 435 21.12 -9.36 -2.79
N ASN A 436 22.27 -8.90 -2.26
CA ASN A 436 22.97 -9.43 -1.07
C ASN A 436 23.52 -10.85 -1.19
N ARG A 437 23.46 -11.52 -2.35
CA ARG A 437 24.11 -12.81 -2.60
C ARG A 437 25.45 -12.60 -3.25
N GLN A 438 26.50 -13.20 -2.68
CA GLN A 438 27.84 -13.11 -3.24
C GLN A 438 27.90 -13.84 -4.58
N VAL A 439 28.47 -13.19 -5.57
CA VAL A 439 28.70 -13.76 -6.90
C VAL A 439 29.98 -14.60 -6.87
N THR A 440 29.88 -15.84 -7.30
CA THR A 440 31.04 -16.73 -7.48
C THR A 440 31.33 -16.86 -8.98
N GLY A 441 32.32 -16.11 -9.46
CA GLY A 441 32.70 -16.07 -10.88
C GLY A 441 31.75 -15.20 -11.72
N SER A 442 30.66 -15.74 -12.27
CA SER A 442 29.70 -15.00 -13.11
C SER A 442 28.27 -15.33 -12.76
N THR A 443 27.37 -14.34 -12.91
CA THR A 443 25.92 -14.50 -12.73
C THR A 443 25.15 -13.73 -13.79
N ILE A 444 23.90 -14.12 -14.04
CA ILE A 444 22.98 -13.36 -14.90
C ILE A 444 22.43 -12.22 -14.04
N LEU A 445 22.39 -11.02 -14.59
CA LEU A 445 21.82 -9.83 -13.98
C LEU A 445 20.44 -9.56 -14.59
N GLU A 446 19.42 -9.58 -13.75
CA GLU A 446 18.04 -9.34 -14.13
C GLU A 446 17.63 -7.87 -13.91
N LEU A 447 16.51 -7.45 -14.50
CA LEU A 447 16.00 -6.10 -14.37
C LEU A 447 15.61 -5.78 -12.92
N GLY A 448 16.06 -4.62 -12.43
CA GLY A 448 15.77 -4.13 -11.09
C GLY A 448 16.75 -4.58 -10.02
N GLN A 449 17.64 -5.55 -10.29
CA GLN A 449 18.60 -6.06 -9.31
C GLN A 449 19.65 -5.02 -8.91
N ILE A 450 20.10 -5.11 -7.67
CA ILE A 450 21.10 -4.22 -7.07
C ILE A 450 22.43 -4.92 -6.93
N VAL A 451 23.48 -4.33 -7.53
CA VAL A 451 24.86 -4.77 -7.41
C VAL A 451 25.57 -3.94 -6.36
N ARG A 452 26.09 -4.59 -5.31
CA ARG A 452 26.93 -3.98 -4.26
C ARG A 452 28.36 -4.47 -4.41
N LEU A 453 29.32 -3.56 -4.23
CA LEU A 453 30.73 -3.79 -4.49
C LEU A 453 31.54 -3.85 -3.20
N GLY A 454 32.06 -5.02 -2.88
CA GLY A 454 32.91 -5.24 -1.70
C GLY A 454 32.25 -4.82 -0.40
N THR A 455 33.03 -4.15 0.46
CA THR A 455 32.56 -3.59 1.74
C THR A 455 32.03 -2.16 1.63
N SER A 456 32.00 -1.60 0.40
CA SER A 456 31.50 -0.24 0.17
C SER A 456 29.97 -0.18 0.31
N ARG A 457 29.46 1.05 0.60
CA ARG A 457 28.01 1.34 0.59
C ARG A 457 27.48 1.70 -0.80
N GLU A 458 28.35 1.70 -1.82
CA GLU A 458 28.00 2.08 -3.18
C GLU A 458 27.24 0.93 -3.86
N THR A 459 26.11 1.28 -4.46
CA THR A 459 25.23 0.33 -5.16
C THR A 459 24.97 0.78 -6.59
N ILE A 460 24.78 -0.18 -7.48
CA ILE A 460 24.47 0.03 -8.89
C ILE A 460 23.20 -0.78 -9.19
N ARG A 461 22.24 -0.19 -9.86
CA ARG A 461 20.97 -0.86 -10.19
C ARG A 461 20.88 -1.14 -11.68
N SER A 462 20.39 -2.33 -12.05
CA SER A 462 20.05 -2.67 -13.43
C SER A 462 18.68 -2.07 -13.80
N ILE A 463 18.62 -1.34 -14.91
CA ILE A 463 17.39 -0.67 -15.38
C ILE A 463 17.17 -0.94 -16.88
N ALA A 464 15.93 -0.76 -17.35
CA ALA A 464 15.61 -0.68 -18.77
C ALA A 464 15.23 0.76 -19.12
N CYS A 465 15.90 1.34 -20.10
CA CYS A 465 15.45 2.57 -20.74
C CYS A 465 14.63 2.17 -21.97
N LEU A 466 13.37 2.61 -22.04
CA LEU A 466 12.56 2.49 -23.24
C LEU A 466 13.06 3.56 -24.22
N GLU A 467 13.52 3.15 -25.39
CA GLU A 467 13.68 4.09 -26.50
C GLU A 467 12.28 4.57 -26.87
N SER A 468 12.03 5.87 -26.82
CA SER A 468 10.84 6.47 -27.41
C SER A 468 10.95 6.26 -28.90
N ASP A 469 10.06 5.46 -29.49
CA ASP A 469 9.86 5.45 -30.95
C ASP A 469 9.43 6.86 -31.35
N GLU A 470 10.39 7.67 -31.81
CA GLU A 470 10.13 8.85 -32.62
C GLU A 470 9.80 8.36 -34.05
N THR A 471 8.52 8.36 -34.37
CA THR A 471 8.01 8.56 -35.75
C THR A 471 6.71 9.33 -35.69
#